data_64e9480edb4d9743eef67d77c9a57d64
#
_entry.id   64e9480edb4d9743eef67d77c9a57d64
#
_cell.length_a   1.000
_cell.length_b   1.000
_cell.length_c   1.000
_cell.angle_alpha   90.00
_cell.angle_beta   90.00
_cell.angle_gamma   90.00
#
_symmetry.space_group_name_H-M   'P 1'
#
loop_
_entity.id
_entity.type
_entity.pdbx_description
1 polymer ?
#
loop_
_entity_poly.entity_id
_entity_poly.type
_entity_poly.pdbx_seq_one_letter_code
_entity_poly.pdbx_strand_id
1 'polypeptide(L)'
;MEQEIIKLSKDKWQWMSDKNVEVLNNLFLEKSMFVHMGGSWGKEREVNIIKGGMIWYKKADIHDVTVNIIDNTAILLNRITLVAVVGGNEITNPFMVTEVYIKQDGGWKLGSLSFSHLMSPPATGTAPTGGTH
;
A
#
# COMPACT_ATOMS: atom_id res chain seq x y z
N MET A 1 -6.15 9.18 -16.67
CA MET A 1 -4.85 8.83 -16.11
C MET A 1 -4.88 8.58 -14.63
N GLU A 2 -5.34 9.56 -13.87
CA GLU A 2 -5.42 9.35 -12.42
C GLU A 2 -6.33 8.19 -12.05
N GLN A 3 -7.45 8.07 -12.72
CA GLN A 3 -8.39 6.99 -12.43
C GLN A 3 -7.79 5.61 -12.70
N GLU A 4 -6.93 5.53 -13.68
CA GLU A 4 -6.23 4.30 -14.00
C GLU A 4 -5.35 3.87 -12.83
N ILE A 5 -4.62 4.84 -12.24
CA ILE A 5 -3.75 4.57 -11.10
C ILE A 5 -4.57 4.18 -9.87
N ILE A 6 -5.67 4.89 -9.64
CA ILE A 6 -6.54 4.60 -8.50
C ILE A 6 -7.10 3.19 -8.60
N LYS A 7 -7.55 2.82 -9.80
CA LYS A 7 -8.08 1.47 -10.00
C LYS A 7 -6.98 0.42 -9.79
N LEU A 8 -5.80 0.69 -10.30
CA LEU A 8 -4.69 -0.24 -10.16
C LEU A 8 -4.34 -0.46 -8.68
N SER A 9 -4.35 0.62 -7.90
CA SER A 9 -4.08 0.51 -6.47
C SER A 9 -5.14 -0.32 -5.76
N LYS A 10 -6.41 -0.11 -6.09
CA LYS A 10 -7.49 -0.90 -5.50
C LYS A 10 -7.35 -2.37 -5.85
N ASP A 11 -7.08 -2.65 -7.13
CA ASP A 11 -6.90 -4.02 -7.58
C ASP A 11 -5.71 -4.66 -6.86
N LYS A 12 -4.64 -3.89 -6.65
CA LYS A 12 -3.47 -4.36 -5.93
C LYS A 12 -3.82 -4.85 -4.52
N TRP A 13 -4.62 -4.08 -3.79
CA TRP A 13 -5.00 -4.50 -2.45
C TRP A 13 -5.77 -5.82 -2.49
N GLN A 14 -6.61 -6.00 -3.50
CA GLN A 14 -7.35 -7.25 -3.66
C GLN A 14 -6.39 -8.41 -4.00
N TRP A 15 -5.44 -8.16 -4.90
CA TRP A 15 -4.46 -9.20 -5.24
C TRP A 15 -3.61 -9.57 -4.03
N MET A 16 -3.29 -8.60 -3.18
CA MET A 16 -2.55 -8.89 -1.96
C MET A 16 -3.38 -9.72 -1.00
N SER A 17 -4.66 -9.41 -0.88
CA SER A 17 -5.58 -10.19 -0.06
C SER A 17 -5.71 -11.62 -0.58
N ASP A 18 -5.79 -11.77 -1.89
CA ASP A 18 -5.93 -13.07 -2.55
C ASP A 18 -4.62 -13.85 -2.58
N LYS A 19 -3.52 -13.23 -2.18
CA LYS A 19 -2.17 -13.80 -2.29
C LYS A 19 -1.85 -14.17 -3.73
N ASN A 20 -2.31 -13.34 -4.66
CA ASN A 20 -2.09 -13.57 -6.09
C ASN A 20 -0.69 -13.09 -6.46
N VAL A 21 0.31 -13.88 -6.08
CA VAL A 21 1.71 -13.49 -6.25
C VAL A 21 2.13 -13.40 -7.70
N GLU A 22 1.48 -14.13 -8.60
CA GLU A 22 1.83 -14.06 -10.01
C GLU A 22 1.56 -12.66 -10.57
N VAL A 23 0.37 -12.13 -10.29
CA VAL A 23 0.01 -10.79 -10.76
C VAL A 23 0.84 -9.73 -10.05
N LEU A 24 1.06 -9.89 -8.75
CA LEU A 24 1.87 -8.95 -7.99
C LEU A 24 3.32 -8.94 -8.46
N ASN A 25 3.85 -10.10 -8.81
CA ASN A 25 5.21 -10.20 -9.31
C ASN A 25 5.36 -9.43 -10.62
N ASN A 26 4.31 -9.38 -11.43
CA ASN A 26 4.30 -8.58 -12.65
C ASN A 26 4.14 -7.10 -12.37
N LEU A 27 3.41 -6.75 -11.33
CA LEU A 27 3.17 -5.36 -10.97
C LEU A 27 4.41 -4.72 -10.33
N PHE A 28 5.10 -5.46 -9.47
CA PHE A 28 6.24 -4.93 -8.72
C PHE A 28 7.47 -4.88 -9.60
N LEU A 29 8.09 -3.70 -9.70
CA LEU A 29 9.35 -3.56 -10.42
C LEU A 29 10.44 -4.34 -9.69
N GLU A 30 11.45 -4.76 -10.46
CA GLU A 30 12.55 -5.54 -9.91
C GLU A 30 13.22 -4.82 -8.75
N LYS A 31 13.35 -3.50 -8.84
CA LYS A 31 13.99 -2.70 -7.80
C LYS A 31 13.00 -2.02 -6.89
N SER A 32 11.76 -2.51 -6.84
CA SER A 32 10.76 -1.92 -5.96
C SER A 32 11.16 -2.07 -4.49
N MET A 33 10.71 -1.11 -3.69
CA MET A 33 11.05 -1.05 -2.27
C MET A 33 9.78 -0.96 -1.44
N PHE A 34 9.77 -1.70 -0.34
CA PHE A 34 8.61 -1.79 0.55
C PHE A 34 9.03 -1.42 1.96
N VAL A 35 8.29 -0.48 2.57
CA VAL A 35 8.56 -0.02 3.94
C VAL A 35 7.36 -0.38 4.81
N HIS A 36 7.62 -1.14 5.85
CA HIS A 36 6.61 -1.55 6.82
C HIS A 36 6.97 -0.98 8.18
N MET A 37 6.08 -1.13 9.15
CA MET A 37 6.37 -0.64 10.50
C MET A 37 7.61 -1.31 11.09
N GLY A 38 7.79 -2.58 10.80
CA GLY A 38 8.87 -3.36 11.39
C GLY A 38 10.13 -3.46 10.56
N GLY A 39 10.15 -2.89 9.36
CA GLY A 39 11.33 -2.99 8.52
C GLY A 39 11.05 -2.67 7.07
N SER A 40 12.09 -2.73 6.27
CA SER A 40 11.96 -2.46 4.85
C SER A 40 12.74 -3.50 4.06
N TRP A 41 12.28 -3.77 2.84
CA TRP A 41 12.90 -4.78 2.01
C TRP A 41 12.49 -4.60 0.55
N GLY A 42 13.08 -5.41 -0.31
CA GLY A 42 12.82 -5.36 -1.73
C GLY A 42 11.72 -6.31 -2.17
N LYS A 43 11.60 -6.44 -3.49
CA LYS A 43 10.52 -7.19 -4.13
C LYS A 43 10.49 -8.66 -3.73
N GLU A 44 11.62 -9.32 -3.80
CA GLU A 44 11.66 -10.77 -3.59
C GLU A 44 11.14 -11.12 -2.20
N ARG A 45 11.58 -10.38 -1.20
CA ARG A 45 11.13 -10.65 0.18
C ARG A 45 9.66 -10.34 0.34
N GLU A 46 9.18 -9.24 -0.27
CA GLU A 46 7.76 -8.90 -0.16
C GLU A 46 6.89 -9.98 -0.78
N VAL A 47 7.24 -10.47 -1.96
CA VAL A 47 6.48 -11.53 -2.63
C VAL A 47 6.49 -12.80 -1.79
N ASN A 48 7.63 -13.14 -1.22
CA ASN A 48 7.74 -14.34 -0.39
C ASN A 48 6.93 -14.21 0.89
N ILE A 49 6.88 -13.03 1.49
CA ILE A 49 6.08 -12.77 2.68
C ILE A 49 4.60 -12.94 2.36
N ILE A 50 4.15 -12.40 1.24
CA ILE A 50 2.75 -12.51 0.84
C ILE A 50 2.41 -13.97 0.55
N LYS A 51 3.26 -14.63 -0.21
CA LYS A 51 3.04 -16.02 -0.61
C LYS A 51 2.95 -16.93 0.61
N GLY A 52 3.84 -16.73 1.58
CA GLY A 52 3.88 -17.56 2.77
C GLY A 52 2.86 -17.18 3.82
N GLY A 53 2.20 -16.05 3.66
CA GLY A 53 1.21 -15.60 4.64
C GLY A 53 1.80 -15.04 5.92
N MET A 54 3.10 -14.75 5.94
CA MET A 54 3.73 -14.16 7.10
C MET A 54 3.08 -12.84 7.46
N ILE A 55 2.75 -12.05 6.44
CA ILE A 55 1.87 -10.91 6.56
C ILE A 55 0.78 -11.12 5.53
N TRP A 56 -0.45 -11.29 5.99
CA TRP A 56 -1.58 -11.41 5.08
C TRP A 56 -2.39 -10.13 5.13
N TYR A 57 -2.44 -9.44 4.00
CA TYR A 57 -3.20 -8.19 3.86
C TYR A 57 -4.66 -8.53 3.60
N LYS A 58 -5.36 -8.91 4.67
CA LYS A 58 -6.68 -9.52 4.57
C LYS A 58 -7.70 -8.58 3.97
N LYS A 59 -7.71 -7.32 4.41
CA LYS A 59 -8.67 -6.35 3.92
C LYS A 59 -8.14 -4.94 4.09
N ALA A 60 -8.25 -4.15 3.03
CA ALA A 60 -7.90 -2.73 3.10
C ALA A 60 -9.15 -1.91 2.79
N ASP A 61 -9.66 -1.19 3.78
CA ASP A 61 -10.74 -0.24 3.57
C ASP A 61 -10.13 1.10 3.20
N ILE A 62 -10.39 1.54 1.99
CA ILE A 62 -9.79 2.77 1.46
C ILE A 62 -10.74 3.93 1.73
N HIS A 63 -10.24 4.93 2.47
CA HIS A 63 -11.06 6.09 2.84
C HIS A 63 -10.83 7.28 1.93
N ASP A 64 -9.58 7.58 1.62
CA ASP A 64 -9.21 8.70 0.78
C ASP A 64 -8.09 8.31 -0.14
N VAL A 65 -8.10 8.85 -1.35
CA VAL A 65 -7.04 8.60 -2.33
C VAL A 65 -6.69 9.92 -3.00
N THR A 66 -5.39 10.20 -3.10
CA THR A 66 -4.88 11.35 -3.82
C THR A 66 -3.78 10.88 -4.75
N VAL A 67 -3.80 11.35 -6.00
CA VAL A 67 -2.79 10.97 -6.99
C VAL A 67 -2.20 12.22 -7.60
N ASN A 68 -0.87 12.28 -7.66
CA ASN A 68 -0.15 13.30 -8.41
C ASN A 68 0.71 12.61 -9.45
N ILE A 69 0.57 13.03 -10.70
CA ILE A 69 1.36 12.46 -11.79
C ILE A 69 2.42 13.47 -12.20
N ILE A 70 3.67 13.01 -12.20
CA ILE A 70 4.83 13.82 -12.57
C ILE A 70 5.58 13.04 -13.66
N ASP A 71 5.48 13.51 -14.90
CA ASP A 71 6.09 12.84 -16.05
C ASP A 71 5.63 11.37 -16.11
N ASN A 72 6.54 10.43 -16.00
CA ASN A 72 6.21 9.01 -16.04
C ASN A 72 6.07 8.40 -14.65
N THR A 73 5.85 9.23 -13.63
CA THR A 73 5.77 8.78 -12.25
C THR A 73 4.45 9.24 -11.65
N ALA A 74 3.78 8.35 -10.95
CA ALA A 74 2.56 8.67 -10.22
C ALA A 74 2.80 8.40 -8.75
N ILE A 75 2.50 9.40 -7.92
CA ILE A 75 2.58 9.25 -6.47
C ILE A 75 1.14 9.20 -5.96
N LEU A 76 0.81 8.10 -5.31
CA LEU A 76 -0.53 7.90 -4.77
C LEU A 76 -0.46 7.78 -3.27
N LEU A 77 -1.31 8.57 -2.60
CA LEU A 77 -1.48 8.46 -1.16
C LEU A 77 -2.87 7.89 -0.92
N ASN A 78 -2.97 6.84 -0.10
CA ASN A 78 -4.28 6.37 0.28
C ASN A 78 -4.31 6.14 1.78
N ARG A 79 -5.37 6.71 2.40
CA ARG A 79 -5.61 6.53 3.82
C ARG A 79 -6.51 5.32 3.95
N ILE A 80 -6.03 4.32 4.64
CA ILE A 80 -6.75 3.05 4.73
C ILE A 80 -6.86 2.59 6.18
N THR A 81 -7.80 1.68 6.41
CA THR A 81 -7.82 0.85 7.61
C THR A 81 -7.47 -0.55 7.12
N LEU A 82 -6.37 -1.07 7.60
CA LEU A 82 -5.88 -2.36 7.14
C LEU A 82 -6.12 -3.42 8.21
N VAL A 83 -6.80 -4.49 7.82
CA VAL A 83 -6.90 -5.70 8.63
C VAL A 83 -5.84 -6.65 8.10
N ALA A 84 -4.86 -6.97 8.91
CA ALA A 84 -3.78 -7.84 8.51
C ALA A 84 -3.60 -8.95 9.52
N VAL A 85 -3.13 -10.09 9.04
CA VAL A 85 -2.76 -11.20 9.91
C VAL A 85 -1.25 -11.29 9.87
N VAL A 86 -0.62 -11.07 11.01
CA VAL A 86 0.83 -11.06 11.13
C VAL A 86 1.23 -12.12 12.14
N GLY A 87 1.98 -13.12 11.67
CA GLY A 87 2.39 -14.21 12.57
C GLY A 87 1.22 -14.93 13.19
N GLY A 88 0.10 -15.01 12.49
CA GLY A 88 -1.10 -15.69 12.98
C GLY A 88 -2.03 -14.81 13.79
N ASN A 89 -1.66 -13.57 14.05
CA ASN A 89 -2.48 -12.65 14.84
C ASN A 89 -3.12 -11.59 13.95
N GLU A 90 -4.43 -11.46 14.04
CA GLU A 90 -5.15 -10.46 13.26
C GLU A 90 -5.10 -9.13 13.97
N ILE A 91 -4.67 -8.10 13.26
CA ILE A 91 -4.58 -6.75 13.80
C ILE A 91 -5.22 -5.78 12.81
N THR A 92 -5.76 -4.69 13.33
CA THR A 92 -6.41 -3.66 12.53
C THR A 92 -5.75 -2.32 12.84
N ASN A 93 -5.20 -1.68 11.84
CA ASN A 93 -4.50 -0.42 12.02
C ASN A 93 -4.83 0.59 10.92
N PRO A 94 -4.85 1.88 11.28
CA PRO A 94 -5.00 2.93 10.27
C PRO A 94 -3.63 3.30 9.72
N PHE A 95 -3.56 3.45 8.41
CA PHE A 95 -2.32 3.81 7.72
C PHE A 95 -2.57 4.89 6.68
N MET A 96 -1.56 5.74 6.51
CA MET A 96 -1.40 6.45 5.25
C MET A 96 -0.38 5.65 4.45
N VAL A 97 -0.79 5.17 3.27
CA VAL A 97 0.09 4.37 2.43
C VAL A 97 0.51 5.21 1.24
N THR A 98 1.81 5.29 1.02
CA THR A 98 2.37 5.95 -0.15
C THR A 98 2.75 4.90 -1.16
N GLU A 99 2.28 5.06 -2.40
CA GLU A 99 2.60 4.16 -3.49
C GLU A 99 3.17 4.97 -4.63
N VAL A 100 4.28 4.50 -5.19
CA VAL A 100 4.91 5.17 -6.33
C VAL A 100 4.83 4.24 -7.52
N TYR A 101 4.21 4.71 -8.59
CA TYR A 101 4.06 3.94 -9.82
C TYR A 101 4.91 4.59 -10.91
N ILE A 102 5.53 3.75 -11.72
CA ILE A 102 6.39 4.19 -12.82
C ILE A 102 5.78 3.65 -14.11
N LYS A 103 5.63 4.50 -15.11
CA LYS A 103 5.09 4.07 -16.39
C LYS A 103 6.23 3.52 -17.26
N GLN A 104 6.08 2.28 -17.68
CA GLN A 104 7.04 1.61 -18.54
C GLN A 104 6.29 0.77 -19.56
N ASP A 105 6.73 0.81 -20.81
CA ASP A 105 6.19 -0.03 -21.86
C ASP A 105 4.66 0.04 -21.94
N GLY A 106 4.12 1.24 -21.75
CA GLY A 106 2.69 1.47 -21.87
C GLY A 106 1.88 1.10 -20.65
N GLY A 107 2.50 0.61 -19.58
CA GLY A 107 1.78 0.22 -18.37
C GLY A 107 2.41 0.81 -17.13
N TRP A 108 1.64 0.84 -16.05
CA TRP A 108 2.12 1.34 -14.77
C TRP A 108 2.61 0.18 -13.92
N LYS A 109 3.78 0.35 -13.30
CA LYS A 109 4.37 -0.64 -12.41
C LYS A 109 4.66 0.00 -11.06
N LEU A 110 4.62 -0.80 -10.01
CA LEU A 110 4.84 -0.30 -8.65
C LEU A 110 6.34 -0.25 -8.35
N GLY A 111 6.82 0.92 -7.97
CA GLY A 111 8.22 1.11 -7.60
C GLY A 111 8.45 1.21 -6.10
N SER A 112 7.44 1.61 -5.35
CA SER A 112 7.58 1.68 -3.91
C SER A 112 6.22 1.67 -3.23
N LEU A 113 6.18 1.09 -2.05
CA LEU A 113 5.00 1.09 -1.20
C LEU A 113 5.47 1.26 0.23
N SER A 114 4.93 2.27 0.91
CA SER A 114 5.37 2.61 2.26
C SER A 114 4.18 2.83 3.17
N PHE A 115 4.20 2.18 4.33
CA PHE A 115 3.16 2.30 5.34
C PHE A 115 3.57 3.27 6.43
N SER A 116 2.74 4.29 6.66
CA SER A 116 2.89 5.19 7.80
C SER A 116 1.72 4.97 8.74
N HIS A 117 2.00 4.48 9.92
CA HIS A 117 0.95 4.24 10.89
C HIS A 117 0.38 5.57 11.36
N LEU A 118 -0.92 5.73 11.27
CA LEU A 118 -1.57 6.94 11.71
C LEU A 118 -1.87 6.84 13.20
N MET A 119 -1.81 7.98 13.86
CA MET A 119 -2.27 8.03 15.23
C MET A 119 -3.78 7.89 15.22
N SER A 120 -4.31 7.33 16.30
CA SER A 120 -5.75 7.17 16.37
C SER A 120 -6.44 8.51 16.15
N PRO A 121 -7.45 8.56 15.30
CA PRO A 121 -8.16 9.80 15.09
C PRO A 121 -8.88 10.22 16.36
N PRO A 122 -9.12 11.52 16.55
CA PRO A 122 -9.88 11.98 17.70
C PRO A 122 -11.25 11.34 17.70
N ALA A 123 -11.67 10.87 18.85
CA ALA A 123 -12.92 10.13 18.95
C ALA A 123 -14.12 10.96 18.58
N THR A 124 -14.09 12.24 18.82
CA THR A 124 -15.23 13.10 18.59
C THR A 124 -15.11 13.91 17.32
N GLY A 125 -14.12 13.67 16.56
CA GLY A 125 -13.89 14.49 15.39
C GLY A 125 -13.24 15.80 15.70
N THR A 126 -12.89 16.05 16.93
CA THR A 126 -12.17 17.26 17.28
C THR A 126 -10.74 17.09 16.80
N ALA A 127 -10.38 17.87 15.84
CA ALA A 127 -9.06 17.76 15.28
C ALA A 127 -8.01 18.17 16.28
N PRO A 128 -6.91 17.45 16.35
CA PRO A 128 -5.79 17.91 17.15
C PRO A 128 -5.31 19.22 16.59
N THR A 129 -5.06 20.12 17.46
CA THR A 129 -4.50 21.34 16.98
C THR A 129 -3.02 21.17 16.78
N GLY A 130 -2.61 21.61 15.81
CA GLY A 130 -1.28 21.54 15.62
C GLY A 130 -0.86 20.15 15.44
N GLY A 131 -0.92 19.87 15.41
CA GLY A 131 -0.51 18.88 15.25
C GLY A 131 0.17 18.26 14.50
N THR A 132 0.29 18.24 14.45
CA THR A 132 0.64 17.71 14.04
C THR A 132 1.03 17.05 13.53
N HIS A 133 1.21 16.97 13.18
CA HIS A 133 1.50 16.05 12.91
C HIS A 133 2.09 15.91 12.16
#